data_e722d3d8ea1530ad3e4907c66485ee38
#
_entry.id   e722d3d8ea1530ad3e4907c66485ee38
#
_cell.length_a   1.000
_cell.length_b   1.000
_cell.length_c   1.000
_cell.angle_alpha   90.00
_cell.angle_beta   90.00
_cell.angle_gamma   90.00
#
_symmetry.space_group_name_H-M   'P 1'
#
loop_
_entity.id
_entity.type
_entity.pdbx_description
1 polymer ?
#
loop_
_entity_poly.entity_id
_entity_poly.type
_entity_poly.pdbx_seq_one_letter_code
_entity_poly.pdbx_strand_id
1 'polypeptide(L)'
;LILPLFEDGKESRDFVHVEDVAEAVTLGVSAKQHANAVFNVGSGEASSVQAVADQLSLALGVQPNTQVTHQYRLGDIRHCYADLTRIGDALGFKPGVSLSDGMKRFAGWVMAQPLPEDKLDKANEELKARKLMG
;
A
#
# COMPACT_ATOMS: atom_id res chain seq x y z
N LEU A 1 9.34 15.94 -11.72
CA LEU A 1 9.80 15.23 -10.52
C LEU A 1 10.11 13.79 -10.91
N ILE A 2 11.19 13.22 -10.37
CA ILE A 2 11.54 11.80 -10.51
C ILE A 2 11.08 11.12 -9.21
N LEU A 3 10.36 10.00 -9.33
CA LEU A 3 9.96 9.18 -8.20
C LEU A 3 11.04 8.11 -7.94
N PRO A 4 11.80 8.19 -6.84
CA PRO A 4 12.83 7.21 -6.53
C PRO A 4 12.18 5.91 -6.06
N LEU A 5 12.59 4.78 -6.63
CA LEU A 5 12.24 3.44 -6.19
C LEU A 5 13.44 2.82 -5.48
N PHE A 6 13.19 2.30 -4.29
CA PHE A 6 14.22 1.63 -3.52
C PHE A 6 14.52 0.23 -4.07
N GLU A 7 15.63 -0.35 -3.65
CA GLU A 7 16.16 -1.64 -4.09
C GLU A 7 16.12 -1.77 -5.62
N ASP A 8 15.27 -2.64 -6.16
CA ASP A 8 15.06 -2.84 -7.59
C ASP A 8 13.62 -2.54 -8.04
N GLY A 9 12.78 -1.96 -7.16
CA GLY A 9 11.37 -1.63 -7.42
C GLY A 9 10.43 -2.82 -7.47
N LYS A 10 10.92 -4.04 -7.16
CA LYS A 10 10.14 -5.29 -7.20
C LYS A 10 9.63 -5.73 -5.83
N GLU A 11 9.91 -4.98 -4.77
CA GLU A 11 9.29 -5.21 -3.48
C GLU A 11 7.77 -5.18 -3.65
N SER A 12 7.09 -6.11 -3.00
CA SER A 12 5.64 -6.18 -3.12
C SER A 12 4.95 -6.02 -1.77
N ARG A 13 3.79 -5.38 -1.82
CA ARG A 13 2.91 -5.16 -0.68
C ARG A 13 1.48 -5.46 -1.08
N ASP A 14 0.67 -5.67 -0.08
CA ASP A 14 -0.78 -5.72 -0.21
C ASP A 14 -1.35 -4.30 -0.06
N PHE A 15 -1.98 -3.81 -1.11
CA PHE A 15 -2.64 -2.49 -1.11
C PHE A 15 -4.15 -2.69 -1.03
N VAL A 16 -4.67 -2.67 0.17
CA VAL A 16 -6.11 -2.79 0.43
C VAL A 16 -6.76 -1.41 0.53
N HIS A 17 -7.94 -1.26 -0.06
CA HIS A 17 -8.70 -0.02 0.05
C HIS A 17 -9.34 0.12 1.44
N VAL A 18 -9.41 1.35 1.94
CA VAL A 18 -9.95 1.63 3.30
C VAL A 18 -11.40 1.19 3.47
N GLU A 19 -12.22 1.22 2.42
CA GLU A 19 -13.61 0.74 2.46
C GLU A 19 -13.67 -0.79 2.70
N ASP A 20 -12.77 -1.57 2.05
CA ASP A 20 -12.69 -3.01 2.29
C ASP A 20 -12.25 -3.31 3.74
N VAL A 21 -11.33 -2.49 4.29
CA VAL A 21 -10.94 -2.61 5.71
C VAL A 21 -12.14 -2.31 6.62
N ALA A 22 -12.90 -1.26 6.34
CA ALA A 22 -14.09 -0.89 7.11
C ALA A 22 -15.18 -1.99 7.04
N GLU A 23 -15.37 -2.61 5.88
CA GLU A 23 -16.26 -3.75 5.70
C GLU A 23 -15.80 -4.94 6.54
N ALA A 24 -14.52 -5.31 6.47
CA ALA A 24 -13.97 -6.41 7.27
C ALA A 24 -14.18 -6.20 8.78
N VAL A 25 -13.94 -4.96 9.26
CA VAL A 25 -14.20 -4.59 10.66
C VAL A 25 -15.69 -4.75 11.01
N THR A 26 -16.58 -4.28 10.13
CA THR A 26 -18.03 -4.38 10.33
C THR A 26 -18.51 -5.83 10.43
N LEU A 27 -17.99 -6.69 9.53
CA LEU A 27 -18.26 -8.13 9.57
C LEU A 27 -17.74 -8.75 10.87
N GLY A 28 -16.52 -8.41 11.30
CA GLY A 28 -15.92 -8.90 12.53
C GLY A 28 -16.71 -8.52 13.78
N VAL A 29 -17.16 -7.27 13.88
CA VAL A 29 -17.98 -6.79 15.02
C VAL A 29 -19.33 -7.49 15.07
N SER A 30 -19.90 -7.83 13.91
CA SER A 30 -21.21 -8.50 13.81
C SER A 30 -21.13 -10.01 14.06
N ALA A 31 -19.95 -10.63 13.95
CA ALA A 31 -19.76 -12.07 14.02
C ALA A 31 -19.51 -12.56 15.45
N LYS A 32 -20.57 -12.68 16.25
CA LYS A 32 -20.49 -13.09 17.67
C LYS A 32 -19.76 -14.40 17.91
N GLN A 33 -19.88 -15.37 17.00
CA GLN A 33 -19.22 -16.69 17.08
C GLN A 33 -17.68 -16.65 16.94
N HIS A 34 -17.12 -15.52 16.50
CA HIS A 34 -15.70 -15.34 16.26
C HIS A 34 -15.06 -14.26 17.14
N ALA A 35 -15.68 -13.94 18.30
CA ALA A 35 -15.30 -12.82 19.17
C ALA A 35 -13.81 -12.78 19.61
N ASN A 36 -13.12 -13.92 19.62
CA ASN A 36 -11.71 -14.02 20.00
C ASN A 36 -10.81 -14.46 18.82
N ALA A 37 -11.30 -14.36 17.58
CA ALA A 37 -10.52 -14.76 16.42
C ALA A 37 -9.66 -13.59 15.89
N VAL A 38 -8.50 -13.93 15.29
CA VAL A 38 -7.63 -12.98 14.59
C VAL A 38 -7.70 -13.28 13.10
N PHE A 39 -7.90 -12.26 12.31
CA PHE A 39 -7.98 -12.35 10.86
C PHE A 39 -7.01 -11.39 10.19
N ASN A 40 -6.38 -11.83 9.11
CA ASN A 40 -5.72 -10.91 8.19
C ASN A 40 -6.77 -10.19 7.35
N VAL A 41 -6.54 -8.93 7.06
CA VAL A 41 -7.33 -8.12 6.14
C VAL A 41 -6.38 -7.51 5.11
N GLY A 42 -6.71 -7.65 3.84
CA GLY A 42 -5.91 -7.21 2.72
C GLY A 42 -6.69 -7.30 1.41
N SER A 43 -6.00 -7.05 0.30
CA SER A 43 -6.51 -7.36 -1.04
C SER A 43 -6.27 -8.82 -1.43
N GLY A 44 -5.32 -9.48 -0.76
CA GLY A 44 -4.84 -10.82 -1.13
C GLY A 44 -3.92 -10.83 -2.35
N GLU A 45 -3.60 -9.67 -2.91
CA GLU A 45 -2.76 -9.51 -4.10
C GLU A 45 -1.42 -8.85 -3.77
N ALA A 46 -0.34 -9.41 -4.31
CA ALA A 46 1.00 -8.83 -4.17
C ALA A 46 1.26 -7.84 -5.32
N SER A 47 1.25 -6.55 -5.04
CA SER A 47 1.56 -5.50 -6.01
C SER A 47 2.97 -4.96 -5.79
N SER A 48 3.79 -4.87 -6.86
CA SER A 48 5.13 -4.30 -6.76
C SER A 48 5.07 -2.78 -6.61
N VAL A 49 6.11 -2.20 -5.98
CA VAL A 49 6.24 -0.75 -5.84
C VAL A 49 6.24 -0.06 -7.20
N GLN A 50 6.88 -0.67 -8.22
CA GLN A 50 6.85 -0.17 -9.59
C GLN A 50 5.41 -0.15 -10.14
N ALA A 51 4.65 -1.24 -9.98
CA ALA A 51 3.26 -1.31 -10.46
C ALA A 51 2.36 -0.26 -9.79
N VAL A 52 2.58 0.01 -8.50
CA VAL A 52 1.87 1.07 -7.76
C VAL A 52 2.21 2.45 -8.31
N ALA A 53 3.50 2.73 -8.57
CA ALA A 53 3.95 3.98 -9.16
C ALA A 53 3.33 4.21 -10.55
N ASP A 54 3.28 3.16 -11.37
CA ASP A 54 2.68 3.21 -12.71
C ASP A 54 1.17 3.48 -12.64
N GLN A 55 0.45 2.77 -11.76
CA GLN A 55 -1.00 2.96 -11.57
C GLN A 55 -1.34 4.35 -11.02
N LEU A 56 -0.53 4.86 -10.09
CA LEU A 56 -0.72 6.21 -9.54
C LEU A 56 -0.46 7.27 -10.62
N SER A 57 0.60 7.12 -11.41
CA SER A 57 0.91 8.03 -12.52
C SER A 57 -0.23 8.06 -13.54
N LEU A 58 -0.76 6.89 -13.90
CA LEU A 58 -1.90 6.76 -14.79
C LEU A 58 -3.15 7.45 -14.21
N ALA A 59 -3.43 7.26 -12.93
CA ALA A 59 -4.57 7.87 -12.25
C ALA A 59 -4.47 9.41 -12.18
N LEU A 60 -3.25 9.94 -12.09
CA LEU A 60 -2.96 11.39 -12.12
C LEU A 60 -2.87 11.96 -13.54
N GLY A 61 -2.96 11.13 -14.59
CA GLY A 61 -2.86 11.56 -15.99
C GLY A 61 -1.46 12.00 -16.40
N VAL A 62 -0.41 11.52 -15.71
CA VAL A 62 0.98 11.85 -16.00
C VAL A 62 1.76 10.61 -16.45
N GLN A 63 2.85 10.83 -17.20
CA GLN A 63 3.74 9.73 -17.55
C GLN A 63 4.54 9.29 -16.33
N PRO A 64 4.70 7.99 -16.08
CA PRO A 64 5.57 7.49 -15.04
C PRO A 64 7.01 7.98 -15.25
N ASN A 65 7.60 8.56 -14.22
CA ASN A 65 9.00 8.99 -14.22
C ASN A 65 9.66 8.44 -12.96
N THR A 66 10.03 7.17 -13.02
CA THR A 66 10.61 6.43 -11.89
C THR A 66 12.10 6.20 -12.12
N GLN A 67 12.85 6.15 -11.04
CA GLN A 67 14.28 5.81 -11.05
C GLN A 67 14.57 4.79 -9.94
N VAL A 68 15.09 3.63 -10.32
CA VAL A 68 15.61 2.64 -9.37
C VAL A 68 16.90 3.18 -8.78
N THR A 69 16.95 3.28 -7.45
CA THR A 69 18.07 3.90 -6.73
C THR A 69 19.06 2.88 -6.16
N HIS A 70 18.65 1.63 -6.04
CA HIS A 70 19.36 0.56 -5.32
C HIS A 70 19.63 0.86 -3.84
N GLN A 71 19.08 1.94 -3.32
CA GLN A 71 19.09 2.23 -1.89
C GLN A 71 18.10 1.30 -1.16
N TYR A 72 18.38 0.98 0.07
CA TYR A 72 17.50 0.12 0.87
C TYR A 72 17.30 0.71 2.27
N ARG A 73 16.20 0.33 2.90
CA ARG A 73 15.95 0.61 4.31
C ARG A 73 16.15 -0.66 5.13
N LEU A 74 16.89 -0.55 6.22
CA LEU A 74 17.13 -1.69 7.08
C LEU A 74 15.81 -2.14 7.74
N GLY A 75 15.47 -3.42 7.56
CA GLY A 75 14.25 -4.00 8.11
C GLY A 75 13.04 -3.98 7.17
N ASP A 76 13.15 -3.40 5.97
CA ASP A 76 12.08 -3.52 4.97
C ASP A 76 11.92 -4.98 4.51
N ILE A 77 10.66 -5.43 4.50
CA ILE A 77 10.30 -6.77 4.04
C ILE A 77 10.18 -6.74 2.52
N ARG A 78 10.81 -7.70 1.82
CA ARG A 78 10.76 -7.71 0.36
C ARG A 78 9.37 -8.00 -0.20
N HIS A 79 8.68 -8.98 0.36
CA HIS A 79 7.33 -9.35 -0.07
C HIS A 79 6.42 -9.56 1.13
N CYS A 80 5.24 -8.94 1.10
CA CYS A 80 4.23 -9.11 2.13
C CYS A 80 2.84 -8.92 1.53
N TYR A 81 1.96 -9.92 1.67
CA TYR A 81 0.55 -9.84 1.32
C TYR A 81 -0.28 -10.75 2.21
N ALA A 82 -1.56 -10.46 2.34
CA ALA A 82 -2.45 -11.16 3.26
C ALA A 82 -2.96 -12.48 2.67
N ASP A 83 -2.94 -13.54 3.47
CA ASP A 83 -3.77 -14.72 3.22
C ASP A 83 -5.17 -14.47 3.79
N LEU A 84 -6.15 -14.44 2.90
CA LEU A 84 -7.55 -14.12 3.21
C LEU A 84 -8.43 -15.36 3.43
N THR A 85 -7.88 -16.56 3.33
CA THR A 85 -8.64 -17.82 3.44
C THR A 85 -9.49 -17.83 4.71
N ARG A 86 -8.85 -17.57 5.86
CA ARG A 86 -9.52 -17.63 7.15
C ARG A 86 -10.66 -16.62 7.30
N ILE A 87 -10.46 -15.38 6.87
CA ILE A 87 -11.51 -14.35 6.96
C ILE A 87 -12.63 -14.60 5.96
N GLY A 88 -12.29 -15.09 4.76
CA GLY A 88 -13.26 -15.49 3.74
C GLY A 88 -14.18 -16.61 4.23
N ASP A 89 -13.59 -17.68 4.78
CA ASP A 89 -14.35 -18.83 5.28
C ASP A 89 -15.20 -18.49 6.51
N ALA A 90 -14.67 -17.67 7.42
CA ALA A 90 -15.36 -17.37 8.69
C ALA A 90 -16.39 -16.25 8.58
N LEU A 91 -16.10 -15.20 7.81
CA LEU A 91 -16.90 -13.97 7.74
C LEU A 91 -17.47 -13.68 6.36
N GLY A 92 -17.11 -14.46 5.33
CA GLY A 92 -17.53 -14.21 3.96
C GLY A 92 -16.87 -12.96 3.33
N PHE A 93 -15.83 -12.41 3.96
CA PHE A 93 -15.14 -11.22 3.47
C PHE A 93 -14.47 -11.47 2.13
N LYS A 94 -14.64 -10.53 1.21
CA LYS A 94 -13.93 -10.46 -0.07
C LYS A 94 -13.63 -9.00 -0.38
N PRO A 95 -12.36 -8.64 -0.68
CA PRO A 95 -12.05 -7.27 -1.07
C PRO A 95 -12.79 -6.92 -2.38
N GLY A 96 -13.40 -5.74 -2.42
CA GLY A 96 -14.23 -5.28 -3.52
C GLY A 96 -13.56 -4.23 -4.41
N VAL A 97 -12.49 -3.57 -3.94
CA VAL A 97 -11.86 -2.46 -4.63
C VAL A 97 -10.51 -2.89 -5.23
N SER A 98 -10.42 -2.87 -6.55
CA SER A 98 -9.15 -3.15 -7.26
C SER A 98 -8.09 -2.08 -6.97
N LEU A 99 -6.79 -2.41 -7.12
CA LEU A 99 -5.70 -1.44 -7.01
C LEU A 99 -5.92 -0.24 -7.94
N SER A 100 -6.31 -0.49 -9.20
CA SER A 100 -6.57 0.57 -10.19
C SER A 100 -7.67 1.53 -9.75
N ASP A 101 -8.80 1.00 -9.25
CA ASP A 101 -9.92 1.84 -8.82
C ASP A 101 -9.61 2.56 -7.52
N GLY A 102 -8.90 1.91 -6.59
CA GLY A 102 -8.38 2.53 -5.38
C GLY A 102 -7.44 3.69 -5.69
N MET A 103 -6.52 3.53 -6.65
CA MET A 103 -5.59 4.58 -7.06
C MET A 103 -6.31 5.76 -7.73
N LYS A 104 -7.35 5.54 -8.53
CA LYS A 104 -8.18 6.63 -9.09
C LYS A 104 -8.87 7.44 -8.00
N ARG A 105 -9.48 6.77 -7.02
CA ARG A 105 -10.13 7.44 -5.87
C ARG A 105 -9.11 8.21 -5.03
N PHE A 106 -7.96 7.61 -4.75
CA PHE A 106 -6.87 8.24 -4.03
C PHE A 106 -6.33 9.47 -4.76
N ALA A 107 -6.06 9.37 -6.07
CA ALA A 107 -5.60 10.49 -6.89
C ALA A 107 -6.62 11.65 -6.88
N GLY A 108 -7.91 11.35 -7.00
CA GLY A 108 -8.97 12.36 -6.91
C GLY A 108 -8.99 13.08 -5.56
N TRP A 109 -8.80 12.34 -4.46
CA TRP A 109 -8.70 12.92 -3.13
C TRP A 109 -7.44 13.78 -2.97
N VAL A 110 -6.27 13.29 -3.40
CA VAL A 110 -4.99 14.02 -3.32
C VAL A 110 -5.06 15.34 -4.10
N MET A 111 -5.63 15.32 -5.30
CA MET A 111 -5.75 16.53 -6.13
C MET A 111 -6.63 17.63 -5.50
N ALA A 112 -7.51 17.27 -4.57
CA ALA A 112 -8.34 18.20 -3.83
C ALA A 112 -7.66 18.75 -2.55
N GLN A 113 -6.49 18.22 -2.18
CA GLN A 113 -5.76 18.64 -0.99
C GLN A 113 -4.76 19.77 -1.31
N PRO A 114 -4.44 20.66 -0.34
CA PRO A 114 -3.31 21.58 -0.49
C PRO A 114 -2.01 20.77 -0.63
N LEU A 115 -1.11 21.21 -1.51
CA LEU A 115 0.19 20.57 -1.69
C LEU A 115 1.01 20.66 -0.40
N PRO A 116 1.41 19.53 0.20
CA PRO A 116 2.29 19.54 1.36
C PRO A 116 3.72 19.92 0.95
N GLU A 117 4.50 20.39 1.93
CA GLU A 117 5.94 20.57 1.76
C GLU A 117 6.62 19.21 1.48
N ASP A 118 7.48 19.16 0.46
CA ASP A 118 8.29 17.98 0.20
C ASP A 118 9.38 17.84 1.27
N LYS A 119 9.34 16.74 2.01
CA LYS A 119 10.29 16.41 3.09
C LYS A 119 11.07 15.13 2.84
N LEU A 120 11.04 14.61 1.60
CA LEU A 120 11.66 13.33 1.28
C LEU A 120 13.16 13.34 1.55
N ASP A 121 13.88 14.35 1.08
CA ASP A 121 15.32 14.46 1.26
C ASP A 121 15.69 14.51 2.75
N LYS A 122 14.99 15.33 3.52
CA LYS A 122 15.19 15.42 4.97
C LYS A 122 14.95 14.08 5.68
N ALA A 123 13.89 13.38 5.32
CA ALA A 123 13.60 12.06 5.88
C ALA A 123 14.68 11.03 5.55
N ASN A 124 15.20 11.04 4.31
CA ASN A 124 16.28 10.17 3.89
C ASN A 124 17.61 10.49 4.61
N GLU A 125 17.92 11.76 4.82
CA GLU A 125 19.09 12.19 5.61
C GLU A 125 19.00 11.70 7.06
N GLU A 126 17.84 11.82 7.69
CA GLU A 126 17.63 11.31 9.05
C GLU A 126 17.80 9.78 9.12
N LEU A 127 17.29 9.03 8.15
CA LEU A 127 17.46 7.58 8.08
C LEU A 127 18.94 7.19 7.91
N LYS A 128 19.68 7.88 7.04
CA LYS A 128 21.11 7.67 6.83
C LYS A 128 21.91 8.00 8.10
N ALA A 129 21.62 9.11 8.75
CA ALA A 129 22.27 9.50 10.02
C ALA A 129 22.09 8.45 11.14
N ARG A 130 20.94 7.79 11.14
CA ARG A 130 20.63 6.68 12.08
C ARG A 130 21.12 5.31 11.60
N LYS A 131 21.80 5.21 10.45
CA LYS A 131 22.26 3.96 9.82
C LYS A 131 21.12 2.98 9.51
N LEU A 132 19.94 3.52 9.21
CA LEU A 132 18.74 2.76 8.84
C LEU A 132 18.52 2.72 7.32
N MET A 133 19.40 3.33 6.54
CA MET A 133 19.34 3.38 5.08
C MET A 133 20.76 3.34 4.50
N GLY A 134 20.92 2.54 3.44
CA GLY A 134 22.15 2.41 2.66
C GLY A 134 21.88 2.36 1.17
#